data_576ab7b806dc797562bcc54c2746857d
#
_entry.id   576ab7b806dc797562bcc54c2746857d
#
_cell.length_a   1.000
_cell.length_b   1.000
_cell.length_c   1.000
_cell.angle_alpha   90.00
_cell.angle_beta   90.00
_cell.angle_gamma   90.00
#
_symmetry.space_group_name_H-M   'P 1'
#
loop_
_entity.id
_entity.type
_entity.pdbx_description
1 polymer ?
#
loop_
_entity_poly.entity_id
_entity_poly.type
_entity_poly.pdbx_seq_one_letter_code
_entity_poly.pdbx_strand_id
1 'polypeptide(L)'
;GEIERERKALLSLLGARDRVAQVGRRTARVIDAPISNYQRTLELDKGSRDGLVVGMPVETGAGVIGRISAVAVTRSQVELLTDPNFDVGIRMVRSGDDGIASGKGQNRELEVSFIELDTVVIPGETVVTSGFQGSTFPEGLLIGTVVDVVPNAVQGTQRITVHPAADLDRLRWVQVLLFYPDAPEPVVVDRVPDDQSTDSSTEEPTP
;
A
#
# COMPACT_ATOMS: atom_id res chain seq x y z
N GLY A 1 -6.62 -21.83 -24.41
CA GLY A 1 -8.01 -21.65 -24.07
C GLY A 1 -8.20 -21.00 -22.71
N GLU A 2 -9.41 -20.78 -22.32
CA GLU A 2 -9.82 -20.12 -21.06
C GLU A 2 -9.29 -20.88 -19.83
N ILE A 3 -9.41 -22.19 -19.84
CA ILE A 3 -8.91 -23.09 -18.77
C ILE A 3 -7.41 -22.94 -18.54
N GLU A 4 -6.63 -22.75 -19.60
CA GLU A 4 -5.18 -22.57 -19.48
C GLU A 4 -4.80 -21.22 -18.88
N ARG A 5 -5.57 -20.17 -19.17
CA ARG A 5 -5.41 -18.84 -18.56
C ARG A 5 -5.75 -18.88 -17.08
N GLU A 6 -6.88 -19.51 -16.73
CA GLU A 6 -7.31 -19.69 -15.35
C GLU A 6 -6.30 -20.50 -14.54
N ARG A 7 -5.79 -21.60 -15.09
CA ARG A 7 -4.74 -22.40 -14.45
C ARG A 7 -3.47 -21.58 -14.22
N LYS A 8 -3.04 -20.81 -15.21
CA LYS A 8 -1.86 -19.94 -15.09
C LYS A 8 -2.04 -18.86 -14.06
N ALA A 9 -3.23 -18.23 -13.99
CA ALA A 9 -3.58 -17.24 -13.00
C ALA A 9 -3.55 -17.82 -11.57
N LEU A 10 -4.14 -19.00 -11.38
CA LEU A 10 -4.13 -19.70 -10.08
C LEU A 10 -2.71 -20.08 -9.64
N LEU A 11 -1.87 -20.57 -10.56
CA LEU A 11 -0.46 -20.89 -10.26
C LEU A 11 0.34 -19.64 -9.90
N SER A 12 0.11 -18.51 -10.58
CA SER A 12 0.74 -17.22 -10.27
C SER A 12 0.34 -16.73 -8.88
N LEU A 13 -0.94 -16.84 -8.53
CA LEU A 13 -1.45 -16.50 -7.20
C LEU A 13 -0.84 -17.37 -6.09
N LEU A 14 -0.72 -18.67 -6.32
CA LEU A 14 -0.08 -19.57 -5.35
C LEU A 14 1.37 -19.18 -5.12
N GLY A 15 2.13 -18.94 -6.19
CA GLY A 15 3.52 -18.48 -6.09
C GLY A 15 3.65 -17.11 -5.41
N ALA A 16 2.72 -16.17 -5.66
CA ALA A 16 2.68 -14.88 -4.98
C ALA A 16 2.37 -15.04 -3.48
N ARG A 17 1.40 -15.90 -3.13
CA ARG A 17 1.07 -16.22 -1.73
C ARG A 17 2.25 -16.82 -0.99
N ASP A 18 3.01 -17.71 -1.61
CA ASP A 18 4.18 -18.33 -0.99
C ASP A 18 5.28 -17.30 -0.73
N ARG A 19 5.51 -16.36 -1.65
CA ARG A 19 6.44 -15.24 -1.45
C ARG A 19 6.00 -14.33 -0.31
N VAL A 20 4.72 -13.96 -0.26
CA VAL A 20 4.15 -13.14 0.81
C VAL A 20 4.17 -13.87 2.15
N ALA A 21 4.01 -15.19 2.18
CA ALA A 21 4.08 -15.99 3.39
C ALA A 21 5.47 -15.93 4.07
N GLN A 22 6.53 -15.70 3.29
CA GLN A 22 7.90 -15.56 3.79
C GLN A 22 8.20 -14.16 4.32
N VAL A 23 7.36 -13.16 4.03
CA VAL A 23 7.53 -11.80 4.56
C VAL A 23 7.24 -11.79 6.05
N GLY A 24 8.16 -11.21 6.81
CA GLY A 24 7.95 -11.01 8.26
C GLY A 24 6.70 -10.21 8.55
N ARG A 25 6.00 -10.55 9.62
CA ARG A 25 4.77 -9.86 10.05
C ARG A 25 4.92 -9.36 11.48
N ARG A 26 4.36 -8.18 11.73
CA ARG A 26 4.27 -7.63 13.08
C ARG A 26 2.80 -7.44 13.42
N THR A 27 2.31 -8.19 14.42
CA THR A 27 0.95 -8.00 14.94
C THR A 27 0.89 -6.71 15.75
N ALA A 28 -0.09 -5.88 15.47
CA ALA A 28 -0.35 -4.63 16.15
C ALA A 28 -1.83 -4.52 16.54
N ARG A 29 -2.09 -3.82 17.63
CA ARG A 29 -3.45 -3.52 18.09
C ARG A 29 -3.84 -2.13 17.63
N VAL A 30 -5.06 -1.98 17.15
CA VAL A 30 -5.67 -0.68 16.87
C VAL A 30 -6.02 -0.02 18.20
N ILE A 31 -5.44 1.16 18.46
CA ILE A 31 -5.65 1.92 19.71
C ILE A 31 -6.52 3.15 19.51
N ASP A 32 -6.59 3.65 18.30
CA ASP A 32 -7.51 4.72 17.92
C ASP A 32 -8.01 4.49 16.49
N ALA A 33 -9.30 4.76 16.28
CA ALA A 33 -9.95 4.71 14.98
C ALA A 33 -10.73 6.02 14.79
N PRO A 34 -10.65 6.66 13.63
CA PRO A 34 -11.28 7.96 13.44
C PRO A 34 -12.79 7.87 13.57
N ILE A 35 -13.35 8.78 14.33
CA ILE A 35 -14.80 8.98 14.47
C ILE A 35 -15.34 9.79 13.25
N SER A 36 -14.45 10.31 12.41
CA SER A 36 -14.80 11.20 11.29
C SER A 36 -14.90 10.44 9.97
N ASN A 37 -15.92 10.76 9.19
CA ASN A 37 -16.11 10.25 7.83
C ASN A 37 -15.10 10.83 6.80
N TYR A 38 -14.26 11.78 7.20
CA TYR A 38 -13.34 12.50 6.31
C TYR A 38 -11.89 12.02 6.37
N GLN A 39 -11.46 11.44 7.48
CA GLN A 39 -10.11 10.89 7.61
C GLN A 39 -10.21 9.41 7.94
N ARG A 40 -9.63 8.59 7.09
CA ARG A 40 -9.62 7.14 7.25
C ARG A 40 -8.23 6.66 7.61
N THR A 41 -7.81 7.05 8.81
CA THR A 41 -6.55 6.62 9.42
C THR A 41 -6.82 5.86 10.70
N LEU A 42 -5.99 4.88 11.00
CA LEU A 42 -5.99 4.14 12.26
C LEU A 42 -4.68 4.41 12.99
N GLU A 43 -4.70 4.39 14.32
CA GLU A 43 -3.48 4.40 15.13
C GLU A 43 -3.20 2.99 15.68
N LEU A 44 -1.93 2.57 15.59
CA LEU A 44 -1.45 1.29 16.08
C LEU A 44 -0.52 1.46 17.28
N ASP A 45 -0.50 0.45 18.17
CA ASP A 45 0.37 0.36 19.35
C ASP A 45 1.81 -0.08 19.03
N LYS A 46 2.24 0.01 17.79
CA LYS A 46 3.56 -0.35 17.28
C LYS A 46 4.16 0.79 16.48
N GLY A 47 5.48 0.95 16.57
CA GLY A 47 6.20 2.03 15.92
C GLY A 47 7.58 1.62 15.40
N SER A 48 8.49 2.59 15.25
CA SER A 48 9.83 2.34 14.71
C SER A 48 10.65 1.38 15.57
N ARG A 49 10.43 1.33 16.89
CA ARG A 49 11.06 0.33 17.78
C ARG A 49 10.69 -1.12 17.44
N ASP A 50 9.53 -1.31 16.83
CA ASP A 50 9.03 -2.63 16.40
C ASP A 50 9.44 -2.96 14.96
N GLY A 51 10.21 -2.07 14.31
CA GLY A 51 10.68 -2.23 12.94
C GLY A 51 9.69 -1.73 11.88
N LEU A 52 8.69 -0.92 12.26
CA LEU A 52 7.74 -0.35 11.31
C LEU A 52 8.34 0.85 10.58
N VAL A 53 8.06 0.93 9.29
CA VAL A 53 8.47 2.02 8.39
C VAL A 53 7.27 2.49 7.57
N VAL A 54 7.25 3.76 7.20
CA VAL A 54 6.23 4.34 6.31
C VAL A 54 6.19 3.58 4.99
N GLY A 55 4.99 3.31 4.49
CA GLY A 55 4.75 2.56 3.26
C GLY A 55 4.49 1.06 3.47
N MET A 56 4.84 0.48 4.62
CA MET A 56 4.59 -0.94 4.89
C MET A 56 3.11 -1.30 4.78
N PRO A 57 2.75 -2.39 4.07
CA PRO A 57 1.39 -2.86 3.97
C PRO A 57 0.82 -3.32 5.31
N VAL A 58 -0.47 -3.08 5.50
CA VAL A 58 -1.22 -3.55 6.67
C VAL A 58 -2.39 -4.39 6.20
N GLU A 59 -2.52 -5.59 6.78
CA GLU A 59 -3.56 -6.55 6.43
C GLU A 59 -4.24 -7.13 7.67
N THR A 60 -5.36 -7.79 7.42
CA THR A 60 -6.01 -8.74 8.35
C THR A 60 -6.00 -10.13 7.73
N GLY A 61 -6.55 -11.11 8.43
CA GLY A 61 -6.77 -12.44 7.84
C GLY A 61 -7.71 -12.45 6.63
N ALA A 62 -8.50 -11.38 6.43
CA ALA A 62 -9.45 -11.24 5.32
C ALA A 62 -8.84 -10.53 4.10
N GLY A 63 -7.83 -9.67 4.28
CA GLY A 63 -7.20 -8.92 3.18
C GLY A 63 -6.51 -7.64 3.64
N VAL A 64 -6.02 -6.88 2.67
CA VAL A 64 -5.36 -5.58 2.88
C VAL A 64 -6.34 -4.57 3.47
N ILE A 65 -5.87 -3.77 4.42
CA ILE A 65 -6.64 -2.66 4.99
C ILE A 65 -6.04 -1.30 4.65
N GLY A 66 -4.75 -1.23 4.31
CA GLY A 66 -4.06 0.02 4.01
C GLY A 66 -2.55 -0.10 4.07
N ARG A 67 -1.88 1.03 4.32
CA ARG A 67 -0.43 1.13 4.49
C ARG A 67 -0.08 2.04 5.67
N ILE A 68 1.10 1.89 6.22
CA ILE A 68 1.64 2.81 7.21
C ILE A 68 1.88 4.18 6.56
N SER A 69 1.25 5.22 7.09
CA SER A 69 1.36 6.60 6.60
C SER A 69 2.30 7.45 7.45
N ALA A 70 2.41 7.16 8.76
CA ALA A 70 3.32 7.84 9.66
C ALA A 70 3.82 6.89 10.77
N VAL A 71 5.05 7.09 11.22
CA VAL A 71 5.66 6.28 12.28
C VAL A 71 6.29 7.15 13.33
N ALA A 72 5.88 6.94 14.59
CA ALA A 72 6.54 7.44 15.80
C ALA A 72 7.31 6.31 16.47
N VAL A 73 7.95 6.58 17.60
CA VAL A 73 8.81 5.59 18.29
C VAL A 73 8.03 4.35 18.74
N THR A 74 6.82 4.54 19.30
CA THR A 74 5.99 3.47 19.88
C THR A 74 4.62 3.35 19.24
N ARG A 75 4.31 4.15 18.24
CA ARG A 75 3.00 4.22 17.56
C ARG A 75 3.19 4.43 16.08
N SER A 76 2.18 4.10 15.30
CA SER A 76 2.13 4.39 13.87
C SER A 76 0.70 4.67 13.42
N GLN A 77 0.58 5.37 12.30
CA GLN A 77 -0.70 5.62 11.63
C GLN A 77 -0.79 4.78 10.37
N VAL A 78 -1.99 4.29 10.11
CA VAL A 78 -2.34 3.55 8.89
C VAL A 78 -3.34 4.38 8.09
N GLU A 79 -3.02 4.65 6.84
CA GLU A 79 -3.95 5.16 5.86
C GLU A 79 -4.75 3.99 5.29
N LEU A 80 -6.07 4.04 5.40
CA LEU A 80 -6.95 2.97 4.93
C LEU A 80 -7.10 3.01 3.41
N LEU A 81 -7.26 1.85 2.80
CA LEU A 81 -7.42 1.71 1.35
C LEU A 81 -8.67 2.43 0.79
N THR A 82 -9.62 2.80 1.63
CA THR A 82 -10.81 3.59 1.25
C THR A 82 -10.60 5.10 1.36
N ASP A 83 -9.42 5.56 1.81
CA ASP A 83 -9.10 6.99 1.81
C ASP A 83 -9.03 7.53 0.37
N PRO A 84 -9.60 8.71 0.07
CA PRO A 84 -9.57 9.28 -1.29
C PRO A 84 -8.17 9.54 -1.86
N ASN A 85 -7.15 9.62 -1.01
CA ASN A 85 -5.75 9.81 -1.43
C ASN A 85 -4.99 8.48 -1.55
N PHE A 86 -5.65 7.35 -1.24
CA PHE A 86 -5.03 6.05 -1.31
C PHE A 86 -5.14 5.47 -2.71
N ASP A 87 -3.99 5.17 -3.30
CA ASP A 87 -3.88 4.46 -4.56
C ASP A 87 -3.01 3.23 -4.40
N VAL A 88 -3.38 2.14 -5.07
CA VAL A 88 -2.62 0.90 -5.12
C VAL A 88 -2.71 0.23 -6.48
N GLY A 89 -1.58 -0.25 -6.98
CA GLY A 89 -1.55 -1.09 -8.18
C GLY A 89 -2.20 -2.44 -7.90
N ILE A 90 -3.16 -2.81 -8.72
CA ILE A 90 -3.91 -4.07 -8.59
C ILE A 90 -3.79 -4.94 -9.84
N ARG A 91 -4.08 -6.21 -9.66
CA ARG A 91 -4.24 -7.18 -10.74
C ARG A 91 -5.57 -7.89 -10.61
N MET A 92 -6.29 -7.95 -11.71
CA MET A 92 -7.47 -8.77 -11.87
C MET A 92 -7.05 -10.23 -12.02
N VAL A 93 -7.52 -11.09 -11.12
CA VAL A 93 -6.99 -12.48 -11.05
C VAL A 93 -7.34 -13.30 -12.29
N ARG A 94 -8.54 -13.12 -12.83
CA ARG A 94 -9.04 -13.91 -13.95
C ARG A 94 -8.53 -13.40 -15.30
N SER A 95 -8.66 -12.10 -15.55
CA SER A 95 -8.21 -11.49 -16.80
C SER A 95 -6.69 -11.34 -16.87
N GLY A 96 -6.04 -11.14 -15.72
CA GLY A 96 -4.60 -10.89 -15.61
C GLY A 96 -4.21 -9.45 -15.85
N ASP A 97 -5.19 -8.56 -16.07
CA ASP A 97 -4.94 -7.16 -16.35
C ASP A 97 -4.59 -6.38 -15.07
N ASP A 98 -3.70 -5.43 -15.23
CA ASP A 98 -3.26 -4.53 -14.17
C ASP A 98 -4.02 -3.20 -14.24
N GLY A 99 -4.31 -2.62 -13.08
CA GLY A 99 -4.97 -1.33 -12.95
C GLY A 99 -4.57 -0.63 -11.67
N ILE A 100 -5.20 0.50 -11.40
CA ILE A 100 -5.02 1.25 -10.15
C ILE A 100 -6.36 1.30 -9.42
N ALA A 101 -6.37 0.85 -8.17
CA ALA A 101 -7.50 0.99 -7.27
C ALA A 101 -7.30 2.22 -6.39
N SER A 102 -8.32 3.09 -6.37
CA SER A 102 -8.36 4.32 -5.59
C SER A 102 -9.51 4.30 -4.60
N GLY A 103 -9.30 4.81 -3.39
CA GLY A 103 -10.33 4.94 -2.38
C GLY A 103 -11.38 5.97 -2.74
N LYS A 104 -12.65 5.74 -2.38
CA LYS A 104 -13.77 6.67 -2.63
C LYS A 104 -14.33 7.32 -1.35
N GLY A 105 -13.72 7.08 -0.22
CA GLY A 105 -14.13 7.70 1.05
C GLY A 105 -15.45 7.17 1.58
N GLN A 106 -16.56 7.79 1.24
CA GLN A 106 -17.86 7.56 1.90
C GLN A 106 -18.48 6.18 1.66
N ASN A 107 -18.26 5.57 0.48
CA ASN A 107 -18.95 4.32 0.10
C ASN A 107 -18.19 3.05 0.49
N ARG A 108 -17.00 3.17 1.13
CA ARG A 108 -16.15 2.03 1.49
C ARG A 108 -15.78 1.12 0.31
N GLU A 109 -15.93 1.61 -0.88
CA GLU A 109 -15.61 0.94 -2.13
C GLU A 109 -14.36 1.56 -2.73
N LEU A 110 -13.73 0.78 -3.58
CA LEU A 110 -12.60 1.23 -4.39
C LEU A 110 -13.07 1.36 -5.83
N GLU A 111 -12.53 2.34 -6.53
CA GLU A 111 -12.69 2.46 -7.97
C GLU A 111 -11.40 2.03 -8.64
N VAL A 112 -11.51 1.10 -9.57
CA VAL A 112 -10.39 0.67 -10.41
C VAL A 112 -10.46 1.38 -11.76
N SER A 113 -9.34 1.96 -12.14
CA SER A 113 -9.13 2.68 -13.40
C SER A 113 -8.05 2.00 -14.23
N PHE A 114 -7.94 2.41 -15.50
CA PHE A 114 -6.95 1.95 -16.48
C PHE A 114 -7.12 0.51 -16.96
N ILE A 115 -8.29 -0.09 -16.78
CA ILE A 115 -8.65 -1.36 -17.41
C ILE A 115 -9.22 -1.07 -18.80
N GLU A 116 -8.68 -1.72 -19.83
CA GLU A 116 -9.12 -1.53 -21.21
C GLU A 116 -10.54 -2.04 -21.44
N LEU A 117 -11.24 -1.44 -22.42
CA LEU A 117 -12.66 -1.73 -22.67
C LEU A 117 -12.90 -3.15 -23.19
N ASP A 118 -11.91 -3.75 -23.84
CA ASP A 118 -11.97 -5.12 -24.40
C ASP A 118 -11.64 -6.20 -23.37
N THR A 119 -11.14 -5.82 -22.20
CA THR A 119 -10.94 -6.74 -21.07
C THR A 119 -12.26 -7.23 -20.52
N VAL A 120 -12.43 -8.55 -20.45
CA VAL A 120 -13.65 -9.17 -19.90
C VAL A 120 -13.55 -9.28 -18.40
N VAL A 121 -14.10 -8.30 -17.69
CA VAL A 121 -14.22 -8.28 -16.21
C VAL A 121 -15.65 -8.63 -15.83
N ILE A 122 -15.81 -9.47 -14.82
CA ILE A 122 -17.12 -9.89 -14.33
C ILE A 122 -17.29 -9.59 -12.84
N PRO A 123 -18.51 -9.26 -12.38
CA PRO A 123 -18.80 -9.20 -10.95
C PRO A 123 -18.43 -10.50 -10.24
N GLY A 124 -17.88 -10.39 -9.02
CA GLY A 124 -17.34 -11.51 -8.25
C GLY A 124 -15.89 -11.86 -8.54
N GLU A 125 -15.24 -11.23 -9.53
CA GLU A 125 -13.83 -11.43 -9.80
C GLU A 125 -12.96 -10.93 -8.65
N THR A 126 -11.93 -11.72 -8.30
CA THR A 126 -10.97 -11.39 -7.23
C THR A 126 -9.94 -10.37 -7.71
N VAL A 127 -9.62 -9.42 -6.85
CA VAL A 127 -8.63 -8.37 -7.08
C VAL A 127 -7.53 -8.48 -6.04
N VAL A 128 -6.28 -8.50 -6.50
CA VAL A 128 -5.07 -8.58 -5.66
C VAL A 128 -4.12 -7.44 -5.98
N THR A 129 -3.11 -7.22 -5.13
CA THR A 129 -2.02 -6.27 -5.44
C THR A 129 -1.18 -6.79 -6.60
N SER A 130 -0.78 -5.89 -7.51
CA SER A 130 0.02 -6.23 -8.69
C SER A 130 1.52 -6.36 -8.42
N GLY A 131 2.01 -5.78 -7.31
CA GLY A 131 3.44 -5.74 -7.00
C GLY A 131 4.25 -4.95 -8.03
N PHE A 132 3.68 -3.95 -8.66
CA PHE A 132 4.34 -3.11 -9.65
C PHE A 132 5.67 -2.57 -9.12
N GLN A 133 6.69 -2.39 -9.98
CA GLN A 133 7.99 -1.84 -9.58
C GLN A 133 7.80 -0.49 -8.90
N GLY A 134 8.40 -0.34 -7.70
CA GLY A 134 8.22 0.84 -6.85
C GLY A 134 6.95 0.82 -5.98
N SER A 135 6.13 -0.25 -6.07
CA SER A 135 4.99 -0.42 -5.16
C SER A 135 5.48 -0.82 -3.77
N THR A 136 4.89 -0.20 -2.75
CA THR A 136 5.10 -0.60 -1.35
C THR A 136 4.35 -1.90 -0.99
N PHE A 137 3.58 -2.46 -1.93
CA PHE A 137 2.83 -3.70 -1.75
C PHE A 137 3.47 -4.84 -2.53
N PRO A 138 3.76 -5.98 -1.91
CA PRO A 138 4.12 -7.19 -2.63
C PRO A 138 2.95 -7.68 -3.49
N GLU A 139 3.25 -8.41 -4.56
CA GLU A 139 2.24 -9.01 -5.43
C GLU A 139 1.41 -10.06 -4.68
N GLY A 140 0.10 -10.09 -4.94
CA GLY A 140 -0.78 -11.18 -4.53
C GLY A 140 -1.48 -11.00 -3.19
N LEU A 141 -1.42 -9.83 -2.56
CA LEU A 141 -2.24 -9.53 -1.40
C LEU A 141 -3.69 -9.30 -1.82
N LEU A 142 -4.63 -9.91 -1.12
CA LEU A 142 -6.06 -9.78 -1.41
C LEU A 142 -6.55 -8.36 -1.10
N ILE A 143 -7.12 -7.69 -2.11
CA ILE A 143 -7.77 -6.39 -1.99
C ILE A 143 -9.28 -6.56 -1.78
N GLY A 144 -9.94 -7.28 -2.68
CA GLY A 144 -11.38 -7.44 -2.62
C GLY A 144 -11.96 -8.16 -3.84
N THR A 145 -13.23 -7.89 -4.09
CA THR A 145 -13.98 -8.48 -5.21
C THR A 145 -14.70 -7.41 -6.02
N VAL A 146 -14.77 -7.60 -7.32
CA VAL A 146 -15.54 -6.74 -8.23
C VAL A 146 -17.03 -6.84 -7.92
N VAL A 147 -17.69 -5.68 -7.76
CA VAL A 147 -19.15 -5.58 -7.57
C VAL A 147 -19.86 -5.03 -8.78
N ASP A 148 -19.24 -4.08 -9.49
CA ASP A 148 -19.85 -3.43 -10.65
C ASP A 148 -18.81 -3.08 -11.71
N VAL A 149 -19.24 -3.10 -12.98
CA VAL A 149 -18.40 -2.79 -14.14
C VAL A 149 -19.18 -1.86 -15.06
N VAL A 150 -18.70 -0.64 -15.24
CA VAL A 150 -19.33 0.37 -16.10
C VAL A 150 -18.39 0.73 -17.26
N PRO A 151 -18.74 0.37 -18.50
CA PRO A 151 -17.95 0.75 -19.66
C PRO A 151 -17.93 2.26 -19.87
N ASN A 152 -16.77 2.82 -20.19
CA ASN A 152 -16.59 4.20 -20.60
C ASN A 152 -16.05 4.24 -22.03
N ALA A 153 -16.96 4.19 -22.99
CA ALA A 153 -16.63 4.16 -24.41
C ALA A 153 -15.89 5.43 -24.89
N VAL A 154 -16.07 6.56 -24.20
CA VAL A 154 -15.41 7.84 -24.56
C VAL A 154 -13.92 7.79 -24.25
N GLN A 155 -13.53 7.12 -23.17
CA GLN A 155 -12.14 6.99 -22.74
C GLN A 155 -11.50 5.67 -23.17
N GLY A 156 -12.27 4.76 -23.78
CA GLY A 156 -11.77 3.42 -24.15
C GLY A 156 -11.43 2.53 -22.95
N THR A 157 -11.94 2.85 -21.76
CA THR A 157 -11.67 2.14 -20.50
C THR A 157 -12.95 1.70 -19.81
N GLN A 158 -12.81 0.93 -18.74
CA GLN A 158 -13.91 0.55 -17.85
C GLN A 158 -13.68 1.16 -16.48
N ARG A 159 -14.77 1.58 -15.83
CA ARG A 159 -14.79 1.89 -14.41
C ARG A 159 -15.28 0.67 -13.66
N ILE A 160 -14.49 0.18 -12.74
CA ILE A 160 -14.78 -1.03 -11.98
C ILE A 160 -14.88 -0.67 -10.51
N THR A 161 -15.95 -1.09 -9.87
CA THR A 161 -16.13 -0.93 -8.44
C THR A 161 -15.73 -2.21 -7.72
N VAL A 162 -14.89 -2.08 -6.70
CA VAL A 162 -14.37 -3.20 -5.91
C VAL A 162 -14.77 -3.02 -4.45
N HIS A 163 -15.37 -4.08 -3.87
CA HIS A 163 -15.65 -4.12 -2.45
C HIS A 163 -14.44 -4.74 -1.71
N PRO A 164 -13.87 -4.04 -0.70
CA PRO A 164 -12.77 -4.58 0.09
C PRO A 164 -13.11 -5.91 0.76
N ALA A 165 -12.14 -6.84 0.78
CA ALA A 165 -12.32 -8.13 1.44
C ALA A 165 -12.31 -8.02 2.97
N ALA A 166 -11.59 -7.02 3.52
CA ALA A 166 -11.51 -6.79 4.95
C ALA A 166 -12.65 -5.89 5.45
N ASP A 167 -13.21 -6.23 6.61
CA ASP A 167 -14.15 -5.35 7.32
C ASP A 167 -13.37 -4.24 8.03
N LEU A 168 -13.43 -3.04 7.45
CA LEU A 168 -12.70 -1.87 7.93
C LEU A 168 -13.31 -1.18 9.16
N ASP A 169 -14.51 -1.60 9.59
CA ASP A 169 -15.22 -0.98 10.72
C ASP A 169 -14.91 -1.64 12.05
N ARG A 170 -14.46 -2.89 12.02
CA ARG A 170 -14.27 -3.71 13.22
C ARG A 170 -12.84 -4.16 13.42
N LEU A 171 -11.90 -3.29 13.10
CA LEU A 171 -10.47 -3.57 13.22
C LEU A 171 -10.05 -3.47 14.70
N ARG A 172 -9.57 -4.57 15.25
CA ARG A 172 -8.98 -4.63 16.59
C ARG A 172 -7.52 -5.04 16.55
N TRP A 173 -7.19 -5.99 15.70
CA TRP A 173 -5.85 -6.52 15.49
C TRP A 173 -5.56 -6.55 14.02
N VAL A 174 -4.37 -6.12 13.67
CA VAL A 174 -3.87 -6.08 12.30
C VAL A 174 -2.47 -6.65 12.23
N GLN A 175 -2.02 -6.99 11.04
CA GLN A 175 -0.66 -7.43 10.76
C GLN A 175 0.00 -6.43 9.82
N VAL A 176 1.13 -5.89 10.23
CA VAL A 176 1.99 -5.08 9.36
C VAL A 176 2.99 -6.01 8.70
N LEU A 177 3.04 -6.01 7.38
CA LEU A 177 4.04 -6.76 6.62
C LEU A 177 5.35 -5.96 6.64
N LEU A 178 6.42 -6.60 7.09
CA LEU A 178 7.76 -6.01 7.09
C LEU A 178 8.34 -6.10 5.66
N PHE A 179 7.63 -5.50 4.72
CA PHE A 179 7.97 -5.44 3.32
C PHE A 179 8.27 -3.99 2.93
N TYR A 180 9.45 -3.77 2.41
CA TYR A 180 9.89 -2.49 1.89
C TYR A 180 10.76 -2.76 0.67
N PRO A 181 10.23 -2.62 -0.55
CA PRO A 181 10.92 -3.04 -1.77
C PRO A 181 12.19 -2.24 -2.05
N ASP A 182 12.20 -0.97 -1.65
CA ASP A 182 13.36 -0.09 -1.76
C ASP A 182 13.54 0.63 -0.42
N ALA A 183 14.31 0.04 0.49
CA ALA A 183 14.89 0.85 1.55
C ALA A 183 15.71 1.94 0.83
N PRO A 184 15.40 3.25 0.99
CA PRO A 184 16.27 4.27 0.44
C PRO A 184 17.66 3.98 0.96
N GLU A 185 18.63 3.84 0.05
CA GLU A 185 20.03 3.72 0.47
C GLU A 185 20.29 4.87 1.43
N PRO A 186 20.92 4.59 2.60
CA PRO A 186 21.19 5.65 3.54
C PRO A 186 21.94 6.72 2.77
N VAL A 187 21.36 7.91 2.65
CA VAL A 187 22.05 9.07 2.10
C VAL A 187 23.21 9.30 3.04
N VAL A 188 24.39 8.84 2.65
CA VAL A 188 25.64 9.20 3.31
C VAL A 188 25.78 10.69 3.07
N VAL A 189 25.32 11.48 4.03
CA VAL A 189 25.63 12.91 4.06
C VAL A 189 27.13 12.94 4.36
N ASP A 190 27.92 13.12 3.31
CA ASP A 190 29.35 13.43 3.49
C ASP A 190 29.41 14.56 4.49
N ARG A 191 30.16 14.33 5.57
CA ARG A 191 30.39 15.34 6.60
C ARG A 191 30.78 16.63 5.89
N VAL A 192 30.02 17.68 6.12
CA VAL A 192 30.46 19.04 5.78
C VAL A 192 31.85 19.20 6.37
N PRO A 193 32.87 19.55 5.58
CA PRO A 193 34.19 19.78 6.12
C PRO A 193 34.08 20.87 7.19
N ASP A 194 34.59 20.59 8.37
CA ASP A 194 34.69 21.57 9.44
C ASP A 194 35.45 22.79 8.85
N ASP A 195 34.74 23.90 8.82
CA ASP A 195 35.28 25.19 8.42
C ASP A 195 36.47 25.51 9.32
N GLN A 196 37.65 25.50 8.69
CA GLN A 196 38.88 25.79 9.39
C GLN A 196 38.80 27.22 9.93
N SER A 197 38.75 27.32 11.21
CA SER A 197 38.92 28.54 11.99
C SER A 197 40.10 29.35 11.39
N THR A 198 39.75 30.47 10.79
CA THR A 198 40.71 31.53 10.42
C THR A 198 41.25 32.12 11.72
N ASP A 199 42.45 31.69 12.08
CA ASP A 199 43.29 32.30 13.08
C ASP A 199 43.71 33.68 12.56
N SER A 200 43.04 34.71 13.00
CA SER A 200 43.43 36.09 12.80
C SER A 200 44.43 36.52 13.90
N SER A 201 45.70 36.26 13.65
CA SER A 201 46.79 36.86 14.39
C SER A 201 46.82 38.38 14.12
N THR A 202 46.37 39.11 15.11
CA THR A 202 46.49 40.57 15.23
C THR A 202 47.96 40.92 15.40
N GLU A 203 48.54 41.56 14.42
CA GLU A 203 49.82 42.22 14.51
C GLU A 203 49.58 43.66 14.97
N GLU A 204 50.06 43.95 16.18
CA GLU A 204 50.02 45.26 16.84
C GLU A 204 51.22 46.10 16.30
N PRO A 205 51.03 47.34 15.88
CA PRO A 205 52.12 48.22 15.59
C PRO A 205 52.55 49.05 16.81
N THR A 206 53.76 48.90 17.24
CA THR A 206 54.44 49.83 18.24
C THR A 206 55.52 50.68 17.53
N PRO A 207 55.98 51.77 18.18
CA PRO A 207 55.70 53.18 17.90
C PRO A 207 56.70 53.82 16.96
#